data_e91e129420fd860190de04fb11eb5627
#
_entry.id   e91e129420fd860190de04fb11eb5627
#
_cell.length_a   1.000
_cell.length_b   1.000
_cell.length_c   1.000
_cell.angle_alpha   90.00
_cell.angle_beta   90.00
_cell.angle_gamma   90.00
#
_symmetry.space_group_name_H-M   'P 1'
#
loop_
_entity.id
_entity.type
_entity.pdbx_description
1 polymer ?
#
loop_
_entity_poly.entity_id
_entity_poly.type
_entity_poly.pdbx_seq_one_letter_code
_entity_poly.pdbx_strand_id
1 'polypeptide(L)'
;MCGNCSAFDKMEKTITFTVNKKVYVKAQVSRAINAKLLVFYFVLLLVLTVPVMQNYKSALYIFTHIIVMLGCAALIYRMVHIFIAARSAYIFDQEKPFLTNVTIEFRENEFEERSRFGSFTLEYAQIQKMQLYKQYLRIDINAVRFFIIPASDEYRIQELYDKLKNCGVNQSNR
;
A
#
# COMPACT_ATOMS: atom_id res chain seq x y z
N MET A 1 26.96 13.26 -0.47
CA MET A 1 27.24 13.48 -1.90
C MET A 1 26.13 12.81 -2.67
N CYS A 2 25.15 13.59 -3.15
CA CYS A 2 24.01 13.06 -3.90
C CYS A 2 24.49 12.65 -5.29
N GLY A 3 24.32 11.38 -5.62
CA GLY A 3 24.59 10.85 -6.95
C GLY A 3 23.68 11.54 -7.97
N ASN A 4 24.23 11.86 -9.11
CA ASN A 4 23.59 12.55 -10.22
C ASN A 4 22.22 11.97 -10.56
N CYS A 5 21.16 12.73 -10.30
CA CYS A 5 19.81 12.47 -10.82
C CYS A 5 19.66 12.78 -12.33
N SER A 6 20.76 12.74 -13.11
CA SER A 6 20.71 12.83 -14.59
C SER A 6 19.94 11.66 -15.25
N ALA A 7 19.44 10.71 -14.44
CA ALA A 7 18.70 9.55 -14.93
C ALA A 7 17.33 9.88 -15.55
N PHE A 8 16.78 11.09 -15.34
CA PHE A 8 15.51 11.51 -15.95
C PHE A 8 15.66 12.11 -17.34
N ASP A 9 16.89 12.29 -17.85
CA ASP A 9 17.14 12.93 -19.14
C ASP A 9 16.66 12.10 -20.37
N LYS A 10 16.33 10.82 -20.16
CA LYS A 10 15.88 9.88 -21.22
C LYS A 10 14.44 9.37 -21.08
N MET A 11 13.68 9.81 -20.08
CA MET A 11 12.30 9.38 -19.89
C MET A 11 11.36 10.56 -20.12
N GLU A 12 10.14 10.28 -20.59
CA GLU A 12 9.06 11.27 -20.55
C GLU A 12 9.01 11.89 -19.16
N LYS A 13 9.33 13.18 -19.09
CA LYS A 13 9.32 13.94 -17.83
C LYS A 13 7.92 14.01 -17.22
N THR A 14 6.91 13.63 -18.00
CA THR A 14 5.50 13.80 -17.65
C THR A 14 4.73 12.52 -17.98
N ILE A 15 4.02 12.00 -17.00
CA ILE A 15 3.08 10.87 -17.17
C ILE A 15 1.67 11.31 -16.81
N THR A 16 0.69 10.93 -17.61
CA THR A 16 -0.73 11.18 -17.33
C THR A 16 -1.47 9.85 -17.18
N PHE A 17 -2.27 9.72 -16.16
CA PHE A 17 -3.02 8.48 -15.88
C PHE A 17 -4.33 8.74 -15.16
N THR A 18 -5.18 7.72 -15.17
CA THR A 18 -6.40 7.66 -14.35
C THR A 18 -6.36 6.43 -13.46
N VAL A 19 -6.56 6.64 -12.17
CA VAL A 19 -6.57 5.53 -11.20
C VAL A 19 -7.87 4.76 -11.33
N ASN A 20 -7.78 3.44 -11.57
CA ASN A 20 -8.94 2.56 -11.63
C ASN A 20 -9.39 2.18 -10.20
N LYS A 21 -10.72 2.09 -9.97
CA LYS A 21 -11.33 1.69 -8.69
C LYS A 21 -10.74 0.39 -8.12
N LYS A 22 -10.53 -0.63 -8.97
CA LYS A 22 -9.94 -1.92 -8.54
C LYS A 22 -8.51 -1.75 -8.01
N VAL A 23 -7.71 -0.92 -8.69
CA VAL A 23 -6.32 -0.63 -8.29
C VAL A 23 -6.30 0.14 -6.99
N TYR A 24 -7.15 1.16 -6.85
CA TYR A 24 -7.27 1.96 -5.63
C TYR A 24 -7.66 1.11 -4.42
N VAL A 25 -8.73 0.33 -4.53
CA VAL A 25 -9.19 -0.55 -3.44
C VAL A 25 -8.11 -1.54 -3.05
N LYS A 26 -7.43 -2.17 -4.03
CA LYS A 26 -6.35 -3.11 -3.77
C LYS A 26 -5.17 -2.47 -3.04
N ALA A 27 -4.80 -1.25 -3.41
CA ALA A 27 -3.74 -0.49 -2.75
C ALA A 27 -4.10 -0.14 -1.30
N GLN A 28 -5.33 0.29 -1.04
CA GLN A 28 -5.83 0.60 0.31
C GLN A 28 -5.87 -0.65 1.19
N VAL A 29 -6.40 -1.76 0.68
CA VAL A 29 -6.45 -3.03 1.42
C VAL A 29 -5.03 -3.52 1.74
N SER A 30 -4.11 -3.50 0.78
CA SER A 30 -2.72 -3.92 1.00
C SER A 30 -1.97 -3.07 2.02
N ARG A 31 -2.39 -1.80 2.18
CA ARG A 31 -1.85 -0.88 3.18
C ARG A 31 -2.39 -1.16 4.58
N ALA A 32 -3.70 -1.37 4.68
CA ALA A 32 -4.38 -1.57 5.95
C ALA A 32 -4.04 -2.94 6.58
N ILE A 33 -3.89 -3.97 5.74
CA ILE A 33 -3.55 -5.33 6.17
C ILE A 33 -2.04 -5.51 6.04
N ASN A 34 -1.30 -5.04 7.02
CA ASN A 34 0.14 -5.21 7.08
C ASN A 34 0.55 -6.39 7.97
N ALA A 35 1.81 -6.83 7.87
CA ALA A 35 2.34 -7.93 8.67
C ALA A 35 2.22 -7.70 10.19
N LYS A 36 2.32 -6.45 10.66
CA LYS A 36 2.18 -6.10 12.08
C LYS A 36 0.79 -6.44 12.62
N LEU A 37 -0.26 -6.20 11.82
CA LEU A 37 -1.64 -6.54 12.17
C LEU A 37 -1.79 -8.08 12.28
N LEU A 38 -1.23 -8.83 11.33
CA LEU A 38 -1.27 -10.29 11.36
C LEU A 38 -0.53 -10.86 12.58
N VAL A 39 0.64 -10.33 12.92
CA VAL A 39 1.39 -10.72 14.13
C VAL A 39 0.59 -10.39 15.38
N PHE A 40 -0.03 -9.21 15.48
CA PHE A 40 -0.89 -8.85 16.61
C PHE A 40 -2.05 -9.83 16.79
N TYR A 41 -2.74 -10.19 15.70
CA TYR A 41 -3.82 -11.19 15.77
C TYR A 41 -3.31 -12.57 16.19
N PHE A 42 -2.15 -12.98 15.71
CA PHE A 42 -1.54 -14.25 16.08
C PHE A 42 -1.18 -14.29 17.58
N VAL A 43 -0.57 -13.22 18.10
CA VAL A 43 -0.26 -13.10 19.53
C VAL A 43 -1.54 -13.11 20.38
N LEU A 44 -2.57 -12.37 19.97
CA LEU A 44 -3.87 -12.36 20.66
C LEU A 44 -4.50 -13.76 20.71
N LEU A 45 -4.45 -14.52 19.61
CA LEU A 45 -4.91 -15.90 19.58
C LEU A 45 -4.13 -16.80 20.54
N LEU A 46 -2.80 -16.66 20.60
CA LEU A 46 -1.98 -17.41 21.54
C LEU A 46 -2.38 -17.10 23.00
N VAL A 47 -2.52 -15.82 23.34
CA VAL A 47 -2.92 -15.41 24.69
C VAL A 47 -4.29 -15.98 25.09
N LEU A 48 -5.23 -16.03 24.16
CA LEU A 48 -6.57 -16.59 24.40
C LEU A 48 -6.58 -18.13 24.52
N THR A 49 -5.62 -18.81 23.90
CA THR A 49 -5.54 -20.28 23.94
C THR A 49 -4.83 -20.81 25.17
N VAL A 50 -3.88 -20.08 25.77
CA VAL A 50 -3.10 -20.54 26.94
C VAL A 50 -3.99 -20.93 28.15
N PRO A 51 -4.96 -20.11 28.62
CA PRO A 51 -5.81 -20.47 29.77
C PRO A 51 -6.65 -21.72 29.51
N VAL A 52 -7.06 -21.93 28.25
CA VAL A 52 -7.84 -23.10 27.85
C VAL A 52 -6.99 -24.36 27.94
N MET A 53 -5.73 -24.30 27.44
CA MET A 53 -4.78 -25.42 27.51
C MET A 53 -4.47 -25.84 28.97
N GLN A 54 -4.44 -24.89 29.89
CA GLN A 54 -4.19 -25.19 31.32
C GLN A 54 -5.36 -25.90 32.01
N ASN A 55 -6.59 -25.65 31.56
CA ASN A 55 -7.81 -26.16 32.20
C ASN A 55 -8.28 -27.51 31.62
N TYR A 56 -7.86 -27.87 30.41
CA TYR A 56 -8.32 -29.10 29.76
C TYR A 56 -7.21 -30.15 29.67
N LYS A 57 -7.46 -31.33 30.27
CA LYS A 57 -6.53 -32.47 30.26
C LYS A 57 -6.63 -33.36 29.01
N SER A 58 -7.71 -33.21 28.22
CA SER A 58 -7.92 -34.04 27.03
C SER A 58 -7.36 -33.40 25.79
N ALA A 59 -6.49 -34.12 25.07
CA ALA A 59 -5.91 -33.66 23.79
C ALA A 59 -6.98 -33.34 22.73
N LEU A 60 -8.10 -34.04 22.73
CA LEU A 60 -9.21 -33.83 21.80
C LEU A 60 -9.84 -32.43 21.99
N TYR A 61 -10.04 -32.01 23.23
CA TYR A 61 -10.58 -30.66 23.51
C TYR A 61 -9.63 -29.56 23.08
N ILE A 62 -8.34 -29.72 23.34
CA ILE A 62 -7.33 -28.75 22.91
C ILE A 62 -7.32 -28.62 21.37
N PHE A 63 -7.34 -29.76 20.67
CA PHE A 63 -7.35 -29.77 19.20
C PHE A 63 -8.60 -29.10 18.62
N THR A 64 -9.78 -29.42 19.15
CA THR A 64 -11.05 -28.81 18.72
C THR A 64 -11.05 -27.32 18.97
N HIS A 65 -10.54 -26.89 20.14
CA HIS A 65 -10.45 -25.45 20.47
C HIS A 65 -9.54 -24.68 19.47
N ILE A 66 -8.37 -25.23 19.14
CA ILE A 66 -7.46 -24.64 18.15
C ILE A 66 -8.15 -24.49 16.78
N ILE A 67 -8.87 -25.52 16.32
CA ILE A 67 -9.59 -25.44 15.04
C ILE A 67 -10.66 -24.35 15.05
N VAL A 68 -11.45 -24.28 16.12
CA VAL A 68 -12.48 -23.24 16.26
C VAL A 68 -11.86 -21.84 16.26
N MET A 69 -10.77 -21.64 17.02
CA MET A 69 -10.09 -20.36 17.07
C MET A 69 -9.49 -19.94 15.74
N LEU A 70 -8.90 -20.87 14.99
CA LEU A 70 -8.40 -20.60 13.63
C LEU A 70 -9.53 -20.24 12.67
N GLY A 71 -10.68 -20.95 12.76
CA GLY A 71 -11.88 -20.66 11.99
C GLY A 71 -12.43 -19.25 12.28
N CYS A 72 -12.54 -18.88 13.55
CA CYS A 72 -12.97 -17.54 13.97
C CYS A 72 -12.00 -16.47 13.48
N ALA A 73 -10.68 -16.70 13.60
CA ALA A 73 -9.67 -15.76 13.10
C ALA A 73 -9.78 -15.55 11.58
N ALA A 74 -9.96 -16.61 10.81
CA ALA A 74 -10.15 -16.54 9.37
C ALA A 74 -11.42 -15.75 9.00
N LEU A 75 -12.51 -15.95 9.72
CA LEU A 75 -13.76 -15.20 9.52
C LEU A 75 -13.57 -13.71 9.83
N ILE A 76 -12.96 -13.37 10.96
CA ILE A 76 -12.68 -11.97 11.34
C ILE A 76 -11.79 -11.32 10.28
N TYR A 77 -10.72 -11.99 9.86
CA TYR A 77 -9.84 -11.49 8.80
C TYR A 77 -10.61 -11.20 7.51
N ARG A 78 -11.49 -12.10 7.08
CA ARG A 78 -12.34 -11.92 5.89
C ARG A 78 -13.29 -10.74 6.05
N MET A 79 -13.94 -10.61 7.21
CA MET A 79 -14.84 -9.47 7.49
C MET A 79 -14.09 -8.13 7.45
N VAL A 80 -12.92 -8.05 8.09
CA VAL A 80 -12.08 -6.85 8.04
C VAL A 80 -11.67 -6.51 6.61
N HIS A 81 -11.26 -7.51 5.84
CA HIS A 81 -10.91 -7.33 4.43
C HIS A 81 -12.08 -6.78 3.62
N ILE A 82 -13.28 -7.35 3.76
CA ILE A 82 -14.49 -6.91 3.06
C ILE A 82 -14.86 -5.49 3.48
N PHE A 83 -14.80 -5.19 4.79
CA PHE A 83 -15.11 -3.85 5.31
C PHE A 83 -14.16 -2.78 4.76
N ILE A 84 -12.84 -3.04 4.78
CA ILE A 84 -11.84 -2.12 4.23
C ILE A 84 -12.06 -1.94 2.73
N ALA A 85 -12.34 -3.02 1.99
CA ALA A 85 -12.58 -2.93 0.55
C ALA A 85 -13.83 -2.11 0.23
N ALA A 86 -14.94 -2.33 0.95
CA ALA A 86 -16.19 -1.59 0.77
C ALA A 86 -16.02 -0.10 1.09
N ARG A 87 -15.37 0.22 2.23
CA ARG A 87 -15.05 1.60 2.62
C ARG A 87 -14.15 2.29 1.58
N SER A 88 -13.12 1.60 1.11
CA SER A 88 -12.20 2.13 0.09
C SER A 88 -12.91 2.37 -1.24
N ALA A 89 -13.84 1.50 -1.63
CA ALA A 89 -14.65 1.68 -2.83
C ALA A 89 -15.57 2.91 -2.72
N TYR A 90 -16.17 3.14 -1.54
CA TYR A 90 -16.97 4.33 -1.26
C TYR A 90 -16.15 5.62 -1.31
N ILE A 91 -14.96 5.63 -0.67
CA ILE A 91 -14.04 6.78 -0.70
C ILE A 91 -13.60 7.06 -2.14
N PHE A 92 -13.28 6.02 -2.92
CA PHE A 92 -12.91 6.19 -4.33
C PHE A 92 -13.99 6.93 -5.13
N ASP A 93 -15.26 6.59 -4.93
CA ASP A 93 -16.36 7.21 -5.68
C ASP A 93 -16.48 8.73 -5.34
N GLN A 94 -16.10 9.14 -4.13
CA GLN A 94 -16.02 10.54 -3.73
C GLN A 94 -14.78 11.24 -4.28
N GLU A 95 -13.63 10.55 -4.28
CA GLU A 95 -12.34 11.09 -4.72
C GLU A 95 -12.10 10.94 -6.23
N LYS A 96 -12.98 10.24 -6.95
CA LYS A 96 -12.85 9.96 -8.38
C LYS A 96 -12.46 11.19 -9.22
N PRO A 97 -13.01 12.39 -9.00
CA PRO A 97 -12.61 13.57 -9.75
C PRO A 97 -11.13 13.96 -9.60
N PHE A 98 -10.53 13.66 -8.43
CA PHE A 98 -9.12 13.95 -8.13
C PHE A 98 -8.18 12.86 -8.68
N LEU A 99 -8.71 11.67 -8.96
CA LEU A 99 -7.97 10.49 -9.42
C LEU A 99 -8.08 10.28 -10.94
N THR A 100 -8.76 11.19 -11.64
CA THR A 100 -8.95 11.14 -13.09
C THR A 100 -8.06 12.17 -13.77
N ASN A 101 -7.33 11.75 -14.82
CA ASN A 101 -6.40 12.60 -15.57
C ASN A 101 -5.37 13.29 -14.67
N VAL A 102 -4.78 12.51 -13.79
CA VAL A 102 -3.67 12.97 -12.95
C VAL A 102 -2.41 13.00 -13.78
N THR A 103 -1.72 14.12 -13.79
CA THR A 103 -0.44 14.29 -14.48
C THR A 103 0.66 14.42 -13.43
N ILE A 104 1.72 13.63 -13.56
CA ILE A 104 2.91 13.76 -12.72
C ILE A 104 4.06 14.21 -13.61
N GLU A 105 4.67 15.33 -13.25
CA GLU A 105 5.89 15.85 -13.85
C GLU A 105 7.07 15.57 -12.92
N PHE A 106 8.04 14.78 -13.40
CA PHE A 106 9.25 14.45 -12.65
C PHE A 106 10.34 15.47 -12.92
N ARG A 107 10.92 16.04 -11.86
CA ARG A 107 12.04 16.97 -11.86
C ARG A 107 13.25 16.33 -11.16
N GLU A 108 14.37 17.03 -11.09
CA GLU A 108 15.61 16.50 -10.52
C GLU A 108 15.49 16.05 -9.05
N ASN A 109 14.82 16.83 -8.19
CA ASN A 109 14.73 16.56 -6.74
C ASN A 109 13.31 16.37 -6.24
N GLU A 110 12.33 16.58 -7.10
CA GLU A 110 10.91 16.59 -6.75
C GLU A 110 10.05 16.06 -7.88
N PHE A 111 8.81 15.75 -7.59
CA PHE A 111 7.79 15.63 -8.63
C PHE A 111 6.59 16.50 -8.30
N GLU A 112 5.95 17.00 -9.34
CA GLU A 112 4.72 17.78 -9.24
C GLU A 112 3.55 16.93 -9.74
N GLU A 113 2.58 16.67 -8.88
CA GLU A 113 1.28 16.12 -9.25
C GLU A 113 0.34 17.25 -9.61
N ARG A 114 -0.28 17.16 -10.78
CA ARG A 114 -1.31 18.08 -11.24
C ARG A 114 -2.60 17.33 -11.47
N SER A 115 -3.65 17.79 -10.84
CA SER A 115 -5.02 17.33 -11.05
C SER A 115 -5.91 18.49 -11.48
N ARG A 116 -7.15 18.20 -11.83
CA ARG A 116 -8.15 19.24 -12.17
C ARG A 116 -8.36 20.27 -11.05
N PHE A 117 -8.04 19.93 -9.81
CA PHE A 117 -8.37 20.73 -8.62
C PHE A 117 -7.14 21.40 -7.98
N GLY A 118 -5.97 21.23 -8.57
CA GLY A 118 -4.75 21.85 -8.07
C GLY A 118 -3.50 21.06 -8.38
N SER A 119 -2.37 21.60 -7.94
CA SER A 119 -1.08 20.94 -8.02
C SER A 119 -0.49 20.72 -6.63
N PHE A 120 0.33 19.71 -6.52
CA PHE A 120 1.05 19.36 -5.30
C PHE A 120 2.47 18.94 -5.68
N THR A 121 3.45 19.60 -5.08
CA THR A 121 4.87 19.28 -5.27
C THR A 121 5.39 18.47 -4.09
N LEU A 122 6.14 17.41 -4.37
CA LEU A 122 6.73 16.52 -3.39
C LEU A 122 8.22 16.31 -3.68
N GLU A 123 9.07 16.61 -2.70
CA GLU A 123 10.49 16.27 -2.75
C GLU A 123 10.70 14.76 -2.57
N TYR A 124 11.63 14.17 -3.31
CA TYR A 124 11.94 12.74 -3.17
C TYR A 124 12.39 12.36 -1.76
N ALA A 125 13.02 13.28 -1.03
CA ALA A 125 13.42 13.10 0.36
C ALA A 125 12.24 12.87 1.33
N GLN A 126 11.03 13.30 0.97
CA GLN A 126 9.82 13.11 1.78
C GLN A 126 9.16 11.74 1.57
N ILE A 127 9.60 10.97 0.59
CA ILE A 127 9.08 9.63 0.33
C ILE A 127 9.58 8.69 1.43
N GLN A 128 8.67 8.17 2.23
CA GLN A 128 9.02 7.21 3.30
C GLN A 128 9.20 5.80 2.76
N LYS A 129 8.37 5.39 1.80
CA LYS A 129 8.39 4.04 1.27
C LYS A 129 7.84 3.98 -0.14
N MET A 130 8.44 3.14 -0.96
CA MET A 130 7.92 2.76 -2.27
C MET A 130 7.67 1.26 -2.31
N GLN A 131 6.55 0.87 -2.91
CA GLN A 131 6.22 -0.54 -3.11
C GLN A 131 5.72 -0.75 -4.53
N LEU A 132 6.45 -1.60 -5.26
CA LEU A 132 6.09 -1.99 -6.62
C LEU A 132 5.21 -3.24 -6.58
N TYR A 133 4.05 -3.14 -7.21
CA TYR A 133 3.11 -4.23 -7.45
C TYR A 133 2.96 -4.46 -8.96
N LYS A 134 2.50 -5.62 -9.37
CA LYS A 134 2.29 -5.93 -10.79
C LYS A 134 1.39 -4.93 -11.53
N GLN A 135 0.45 -4.28 -10.83
CA GLN A 135 -0.57 -3.42 -11.43
C GLN A 135 -0.42 -1.93 -11.07
N TYR A 136 0.48 -1.59 -10.14
CA TYR A 136 0.68 -0.22 -9.69
C TYR A 136 1.96 -0.05 -8.88
N LEU A 137 2.48 1.17 -8.85
CA LEU A 137 3.49 1.64 -7.91
C LEU A 137 2.78 2.43 -6.80
N ARG A 138 3.04 2.09 -5.55
CA ARG A 138 2.61 2.85 -4.39
C ARG A 138 3.79 3.61 -3.79
N ILE A 139 3.58 4.92 -3.55
CA ILE A 139 4.53 5.83 -2.95
C ILE A 139 3.92 6.36 -1.67
N ASP A 140 4.42 5.92 -0.51
CA ASP A 140 3.96 6.35 0.82
C ASP A 140 4.77 7.57 1.28
N ILE A 141 4.10 8.68 1.57
CA ILE A 141 4.70 9.92 2.08
C ILE A 141 4.65 9.92 3.61
N ASN A 142 3.52 9.53 4.17
CA ASN A 142 3.32 9.43 5.61
C ASN A 142 2.25 8.37 5.93
N ALA A 143 1.89 8.25 7.21
CA ALA A 143 0.89 7.28 7.65
C ALA A 143 -0.49 7.48 7.01
N VAL A 144 -0.81 8.66 6.50
CA VAL A 144 -2.12 9.00 5.92
C VAL A 144 -2.06 9.14 4.41
N ARG A 145 -1.03 9.81 3.88
CA ARG A 145 -0.93 10.21 2.48
C ARG A 145 -0.05 9.26 1.66
N PHE A 146 -0.54 8.84 0.52
CA PHE A 146 0.19 8.02 -0.44
C PHE A 146 -0.30 8.30 -1.87
N PHE A 147 0.55 7.99 -2.85
CA PHE A 147 0.22 8.03 -4.27
C PHE A 147 0.12 6.64 -4.85
N ILE A 148 -0.73 6.50 -5.87
CA ILE A 148 -0.88 5.29 -6.65
C ILE A 148 -0.65 5.66 -8.12
N ILE A 149 0.39 5.10 -8.72
CA ILE A 149 0.66 5.21 -10.15
C ILE A 149 0.29 3.86 -10.75
N PRO A 150 -0.80 3.75 -11.53
CA PRO A 150 -1.20 2.49 -12.15
C PRO A 150 -0.19 2.09 -13.22
N ALA A 151 -0.04 0.79 -13.48
CA ALA A 151 0.70 0.30 -14.63
C ALA A 151 -0.04 0.68 -15.93
N SER A 152 0.70 1.13 -16.93
CA SER A 152 0.21 1.48 -18.27
C SER A 152 1.13 0.90 -19.33
N ASP A 153 0.61 0.74 -20.53
CA ASP A 153 1.42 0.36 -21.69
C ASP A 153 2.27 1.53 -22.20
N GLU A 154 1.91 2.78 -21.85
CA GLU A 154 2.62 3.99 -22.25
C GLU A 154 3.94 4.18 -21.50
N TYR A 155 4.06 3.64 -20.29
CA TYR A 155 5.28 3.73 -19.49
C TYR A 155 5.53 2.47 -18.66
N ARG A 156 6.81 2.10 -18.53
CA ARG A 156 7.21 0.94 -17.74
C ARG A 156 7.33 1.30 -16.25
N ILE A 157 6.36 0.85 -15.48
CA ILE A 157 6.30 1.13 -14.04
C ILE A 157 7.54 0.65 -13.27
N GLN A 158 8.20 -0.42 -13.75
CA GLN A 158 9.46 -0.92 -13.19
C GLN A 158 10.59 0.08 -13.38
N GLU A 159 10.73 0.66 -14.58
CA GLU A 159 11.75 1.66 -14.87
C GLU A 159 11.56 2.92 -14.03
N LEU A 160 10.30 3.33 -13.83
CA LEU A 160 9.96 4.43 -12.95
C LEU A 160 10.36 4.16 -11.50
N TYR A 161 10.07 2.96 -10.99
CA TYR A 161 10.46 2.54 -9.65
C TYR A 161 11.99 2.57 -9.48
N ASP A 162 12.74 1.99 -10.44
CA ASP A 162 14.20 1.92 -10.37
C ASP A 162 14.84 3.31 -10.42
N LYS A 163 14.28 4.22 -11.22
CA LYS A 163 14.74 5.62 -11.28
C LYS A 163 14.48 6.38 -9.98
N LEU A 164 13.27 6.32 -9.45
CA LEU A 164 12.94 6.96 -8.17
C LEU A 164 13.82 6.41 -7.03
N LYS A 165 14.14 5.11 -7.06
CA LYS A 165 15.06 4.50 -6.11
C LYS A 165 16.48 5.06 -6.24
N ASN A 166 16.95 5.33 -7.44
CA ASN A 166 18.28 5.90 -7.70
C ASN A 166 18.37 7.39 -7.33
N CYS A 167 17.24 8.12 -7.33
CA CYS A 167 17.16 9.52 -6.92
C CYS A 167 17.22 9.72 -5.38
N GLY A 168 17.63 8.70 -4.62
CA GLY A 168 17.87 8.83 -3.18
C GLY A 168 16.65 8.66 -2.30
N VAL A 169 15.58 8.05 -2.84
CA VAL A 169 14.50 7.55 -2.00
C VAL A 169 15.07 6.42 -1.16
N ASN A 170 15.60 6.77 0.00
CA ASN A 170 16.10 5.80 0.96
C ASN A 170 14.96 4.84 1.31
N GLN A 171 15.12 3.57 0.96
CA GLN A 171 14.33 2.50 1.56
C GLN A 171 14.70 2.47 3.04
N SER A 172 14.00 3.25 3.84
CA SER A 172 14.00 3.06 5.28
C SER A 172 13.34 1.70 5.54
N ASN A 173 14.16 0.65 5.50
CA ASN A 173 13.87 -0.61 6.14
C ASN A 173 13.88 -0.36 7.65
N ARG A 174 12.76 0.11 8.19
CA ARG A 174 12.48 0.07 9.61
C ARG A 174 11.06 -0.39 9.87
#